data_727687e2b34f6f9d94f71d43a8d0f3a4
#
_entry.id   727687e2b34f6f9d94f71d43a8d0f3a4
#
_cell.length_a   1.000
_cell.length_b   1.000
_cell.length_c   1.000
_cell.angle_alpha   90.00
_cell.angle_beta   90.00
_cell.angle_gamma   90.00
#
_symmetry.space_group_name_H-M   'P 1'
#
loop_
_entity.id
_entity.type
_entity.pdbx_description
1 polymer ?
#
loop_
_entity_poly.entity_id
_entity_poly.type
_entity_poly.pdbx_seq_one_letter_code
_entity_poly.pdbx_strand_id
1 'polypeptide(L)'
;LRAPDWAFDPDELRAAFTTNTKALLLNTPHNPTGKVFTRDELALIAELCCEHDVVAVTDEVYEHLVFDGEHHALATFPGMAERTLTVSSAGKIFSFTGWKVGWACGPADLVTAVRTAKQFLTFAGGGPFQHAVAVGLRLGDDFFAGYTAEMQAQRDRLSAGLADAGLDVLHTQG
;
A
#
# COMPACT_ATOMS: atom_id res chain seq x y z
N LEU A 1 1.77 10.64 -10.74
CA LEU A 1 3.10 10.76 -10.15
C LEU A 1 4.12 11.11 -11.21
N ARG A 2 5.04 12.02 -10.92
CA ARG A 2 6.04 12.54 -11.87
C ARG A 2 7.44 12.44 -11.27
N ALA A 3 8.40 11.96 -12.08
CA ALA A 3 9.81 11.95 -11.70
C ALA A 3 10.33 13.40 -11.56
N PRO A 4 11.40 13.63 -10.76
CA PRO A 4 12.24 12.62 -10.11
C PRO A 4 11.74 12.13 -8.75
N ASP A 5 10.90 12.89 -8.07
CA ASP A 5 10.44 12.68 -6.68
C ASP A 5 9.08 12.00 -6.59
N TRP A 6 8.50 11.67 -7.72
CA TRP A 6 7.19 11.04 -7.83
C TRP A 6 6.07 11.84 -7.15
N ALA A 7 6.19 13.16 -7.13
CA ALA A 7 5.13 14.04 -6.67
C ALA A 7 3.93 14.02 -7.62
N PHE A 8 2.79 14.42 -7.10
CA PHE A 8 1.61 14.75 -7.90
C PHE A 8 1.23 16.22 -7.70
N ASP A 9 0.53 16.79 -8.66
CA ASP A 9 0.00 18.13 -8.56
C ASP A 9 -1.32 18.10 -7.77
N PRO A 10 -1.42 18.80 -6.61
CA PRO A 10 -2.64 18.85 -5.82
C PRO A 10 -3.85 19.40 -6.59
N ASP A 11 -3.66 20.36 -7.47
CA ASP A 11 -4.74 20.97 -8.24
C ASP A 11 -5.25 20.04 -9.34
N GLU A 12 -4.35 19.29 -9.98
CA GLU A 12 -4.74 18.20 -10.89
C GLU A 12 -5.54 17.12 -10.17
N LEU A 13 -5.10 16.75 -8.96
CA LEU A 13 -5.82 15.77 -8.15
C LEU A 13 -7.22 16.29 -7.77
N ARG A 14 -7.33 17.52 -7.30
CA ARG A 14 -8.64 18.15 -7.00
C ARG A 14 -9.56 18.16 -8.22
N ALA A 15 -9.04 18.54 -9.38
CA ALA A 15 -9.81 18.60 -10.62
C ALA A 15 -10.27 17.19 -11.12
N ALA A 16 -9.57 16.13 -10.72
CA ALA A 16 -9.94 14.77 -11.09
C ALA A 16 -11.15 14.22 -10.29
N PHE A 17 -11.43 14.81 -9.11
CA PHE A 17 -12.61 14.45 -8.33
C PHE A 17 -13.84 15.18 -8.88
N THR A 18 -14.84 14.41 -9.27
CA THR A 18 -16.08 14.90 -9.82
C THR A 18 -17.26 14.14 -9.22
N THR A 19 -18.50 14.54 -9.52
CA THR A 19 -19.71 13.81 -9.13
C THR A 19 -19.77 12.37 -9.68
N ASN A 20 -18.95 12.05 -10.69
CA ASN A 20 -18.84 10.71 -11.27
C ASN A 20 -17.75 9.85 -10.61
N THR A 21 -16.89 10.43 -9.80
CA THR A 21 -15.84 9.70 -9.09
C THR A 21 -16.49 8.87 -7.98
N LYS A 22 -16.34 7.54 -8.02
CA LYS A 22 -16.95 6.61 -7.05
C LYS A 22 -15.94 5.94 -6.17
N ALA A 23 -14.72 5.74 -6.68
CA ALA A 23 -13.66 5.10 -5.93
C ALA A 23 -12.31 5.69 -6.33
N LEU A 24 -11.39 5.71 -5.37
CA LEU A 24 -9.97 5.97 -5.54
C LEU A 24 -9.21 4.68 -5.29
N LEU A 25 -8.30 4.31 -6.17
CA LEU A 25 -7.32 3.24 -5.94
C LEU A 25 -5.96 3.88 -5.64
N LEU A 26 -5.42 3.59 -4.47
CA LEU A 26 -4.13 4.08 -4.02
C LEU A 26 -3.21 2.89 -3.67
N ASN A 27 -1.97 2.89 -4.17
CA ASN A 27 -0.95 1.97 -3.71
C ASN A 27 0.15 2.75 -2.97
N THR A 28 0.38 2.41 -1.70
CA THR A 28 1.38 3.06 -0.84
C THR A 28 1.93 2.10 0.21
N PRO A 29 3.25 1.91 0.32
CA PRO A 29 4.30 2.38 -0.60
C PRO A 29 4.06 1.94 -2.04
N HIS A 30 4.43 2.79 -3.02
CA HIS A 30 3.98 2.65 -4.40
C HIS A 30 4.89 1.75 -5.24
N ASN A 31 4.33 0.73 -5.85
CA ASN A 31 4.99 -0.07 -6.88
C ASN A 31 4.60 0.49 -8.27
N PRO A 32 5.54 0.88 -9.14
CA PRO A 32 6.97 0.53 -9.12
C PRO A 32 7.92 1.64 -8.64
N THR A 33 7.44 2.79 -8.19
CA THR A 33 8.30 3.96 -7.99
C THR A 33 9.02 3.98 -6.64
N GLY A 34 8.57 3.19 -5.67
CA GLY A 34 9.08 3.23 -4.30
C GLY A 34 8.70 4.51 -3.54
N LYS A 35 7.73 5.30 -4.06
CA LYS A 35 7.23 6.47 -3.33
C LYS A 35 6.50 6.04 -2.07
N VAL A 36 6.81 6.67 -0.96
CA VAL A 36 6.02 6.66 0.27
C VAL A 36 5.24 7.97 0.34
N PHE A 37 3.90 7.88 0.37
CA PHE A 37 3.07 9.08 0.44
C PHE A 37 3.22 9.75 1.80
N THR A 38 3.42 11.05 1.79
CA THR A 38 3.54 11.84 3.02
C THR A 38 2.18 11.97 3.73
N ARG A 39 2.22 12.30 5.02
CA ARG A 39 1.01 12.56 5.80
C ARG A 39 0.14 13.66 5.18
N ASP A 40 0.75 14.72 4.65
CA ASP A 40 0.03 15.85 4.04
C ASP A 40 -0.61 15.45 2.70
N GLU A 41 0.08 14.66 1.88
CA GLU A 41 -0.49 14.12 0.64
C GLU A 41 -1.70 13.22 0.93
N LEU A 42 -1.59 12.36 1.94
CA LEU A 42 -2.71 11.50 2.36
C LEU A 42 -3.84 12.28 3.01
N ALA A 43 -3.55 13.37 3.74
CA ALA A 43 -4.57 14.24 4.29
C ALA A 43 -5.40 14.92 3.19
N LEU A 44 -4.75 15.40 2.12
CA LEU A 44 -5.45 15.94 0.95
C LEU A 44 -6.33 14.88 0.28
N ILE A 45 -5.82 13.67 0.12
CA ILE A 45 -6.59 12.55 -0.47
C ILE A 45 -7.82 12.24 0.41
N ALA A 46 -7.64 12.19 1.73
CA ALA A 46 -8.72 11.96 2.68
C ALA A 46 -9.80 13.05 2.61
N GLU A 47 -9.38 14.33 2.58
CA GLU A 47 -10.28 15.49 2.41
C GLU A 47 -11.15 15.33 1.17
N LEU A 48 -10.54 15.05 0.01
CA LEU A 48 -11.24 14.88 -1.26
C LEU A 48 -12.19 13.68 -1.25
N CYS A 49 -11.77 12.55 -0.67
CA CYS A 49 -12.64 11.38 -0.52
C CYS A 49 -13.86 11.69 0.34
N CYS A 50 -13.70 12.45 1.42
CA CYS A 50 -14.80 12.86 2.29
C CYS A 50 -15.72 13.86 1.60
N GLU A 51 -15.18 14.86 0.93
CA GLU A 51 -15.94 15.93 0.23
C GLU A 51 -16.82 15.35 -0.89
N HIS A 52 -16.29 14.41 -1.65
CA HIS A 52 -16.95 13.83 -2.83
C HIS A 52 -17.66 12.50 -2.56
N ASP A 53 -17.69 12.03 -1.31
CA ASP A 53 -18.24 10.72 -0.90
C ASP A 53 -17.66 9.55 -1.71
N VAL A 54 -16.33 9.51 -1.79
CA VAL A 54 -15.56 8.54 -2.57
C VAL A 54 -15.03 7.44 -1.64
N VAL A 55 -15.19 6.18 -2.06
CA VAL A 55 -14.56 5.03 -1.40
C VAL A 55 -13.09 4.96 -1.80
N ALA A 56 -12.21 4.80 -0.81
CA ALA A 56 -10.80 4.53 -1.05
C ALA A 56 -10.51 3.02 -0.98
N VAL A 57 -9.82 2.50 -1.97
CA VAL A 57 -9.21 1.16 -1.94
C VAL A 57 -7.72 1.36 -1.87
N THR A 58 -7.10 0.99 -0.74
CA THR A 58 -5.66 1.15 -0.54
C THR A 58 -4.96 -0.20 -0.62
N ASP A 59 -3.99 -0.32 -1.53
CA ASP A 59 -3.06 -1.45 -1.55
C ASP A 59 -1.82 -1.07 -0.74
N GLU A 60 -1.75 -1.61 0.47
CA GLU A 60 -0.71 -1.30 1.46
C GLU A 60 0.24 -2.50 1.67
N VAL A 61 0.37 -3.35 0.65
CA VAL A 61 1.15 -4.59 0.73
C VAL A 61 2.63 -4.39 1.09
N TYR A 62 3.16 -3.20 0.91
CA TYR A 62 4.54 -2.82 1.26
C TYR A 62 4.65 -1.98 2.54
N GLU A 63 3.63 -1.96 3.38
CA GLU A 63 3.54 -1.15 4.61
C GLU A 63 4.76 -1.25 5.55
N HIS A 64 5.43 -2.42 5.57
CA HIS A 64 6.64 -2.65 6.35
C HIS A 64 7.95 -2.37 5.57
N LEU A 65 7.88 -2.05 4.28
CA LEU A 65 9.05 -1.78 3.44
C LEU A 65 9.19 -0.28 3.18
N VAL A 66 9.40 0.47 4.25
CA VAL A 66 9.66 1.91 4.20
C VAL A 66 11.09 2.13 4.68
N PHE A 67 11.93 2.67 3.81
CA PHE A 67 13.33 2.93 4.07
C PHE A 67 13.57 4.38 4.50
N ASP A 68 12.79 5.29 3.91
CA ASP A 68 12.87 6.72 4.19
C ASP A 68 11.47 7.28 4.41
N GLY A 69 11.21 7.80 5.60
CA GLY A 69 9.91 8.33 6.00
C GLY A 69 9.12 7.37 6.88
N GLU A 70 7.81 7.46 6.83
CA GLU A 70 6.88 6.67 7.64
C GLU A 70 5.65 6.30 6.81
N HIS A 71 5.20 5.05 6.92
CA HIS A 71 3.92 4.63 6.34
C HIS A 71 2.75 5.13 7.20
N HIS A 72 1.78 5.75 6.54
CA HIS A 72 0.52 6.15 7.15
C HIS A 72 -0.63 5.44 6.46
N ALA A 73 -1.38 4.64 7.20
CA ALA A 73 -2.58 4.00 6.66
C ALA A 73 -3.69 5.03 6.44
N LEU A 74 -4.21 5.12 5.22
CA LEU A 74 -5.25 6.11 4.87
C LEU A 74 -6.51 5.97 5.74
N ALA A 75 -6.85 4.75 6.14
CA ALA A 75 -7.99 4.46 7.01
C ALA A 75 -7.93 5.14 8.38
N THR A 76 -6.74 5.60 8.82
CA THR A 76 -6.55 6.28 10.12
C THR A 76 -6.83 7.78 10.07
N PHE A 77 -7.02 8.35 8.90
CA PHE A 77 -7.34 9.77 8.75
C PHE A 77 -8.82 10.05 9.10
N PRO A 78 -9.14 11.27 9.56
CA PRO A 78 -10.52 11.63 9.88
C PRO A 78 -11.48 11.37 8.72
N GLY A 79 -12.61 10.72 8.98
CA GLY A 79 -13.62 10.40 7.98
C GLY A 79 -13.26 9.25 7.02
N MET A 80 -12.11 8.60 7.20
CA MET A 80 -11.67 7.54 6.28
C MET A 80 -11.94 6.12 6.78
N ALA A 81 -12.12 5.90 8.07
CA ALA A 81 -12.37 4.56 8.61
C ALA A 81 -13.63 3.91 8.03
N GLU A 82 -14.68 4.70 7.76
CA GLU A 82 -15.96 4.25 7.23
C GLU A 82 -16.02 4.15 5.70
N ARG A 83 -14.95 4.54 4.99
CA ARG A 83 -14.91 4.54 3.52
C ARG A 83 -13.63 3.97 2.90
N THR A 84 -12.75 3.40 3.71
CA THR A 84 -11.50 2.81 3.21
C THR A 84 -11.55 1.29 3.27
N LEU A 85 -11.20 0.65 2.16
CA LEU A 85 -10.91 -0.77 2.07
C LEU A 85 -9.39 -0.94 1.93
N THR A 86 -8.71 -1.29 3.01
CA THR A 86 -7.27 -1.58 2.99
C THR A 86 -7.03 -3.02 2.56
N VAL A 87 -6.20 -3.19 1.55
CA VAL A 87 -5.80 -4.49 1.00
C VAL A 87 -4.32 -4.72 1.28
N SER A 88 -3.97 -5.90 1.74
CA SER A 88 -2.58 -6.32 1.92
C SER A 88 -2.42 -7.82 1.68
N SER A 89 -1.18 -8.30 1.65
CA SER A 89 -0.90 -9.72 1.46
C SER A 89 0.37 -10.19 2.15
N ALA A 90 0.33 -11.41 2.60
CA ALA A 90 1.48 -12.08 3.21
C ALA A 90 2.63 -12.35 2.21
N GLY A 91 2.33 -12.33 0.93
CA GLY A 91 3.27 -12.71 -0.12
C GLY A 91 4.51 -11.83 -0.23
N LYS A 92 4.40 -10.55 0.18
CA LYS A 92 5.51 -9.60 0.13
C LYS A 92 6.26 -9.55 1.46
N ILE A 93 5.53 -9.33 2.55
CA ILE A 93 6.08 -9.25 3.90
C ILE A 93 6.91 -10.48 4.28
N PHE A 94 6.46 -11.68 3.89
CA PHE A 94 7.10 -12.95 4.23
C PHE A 94 7.79 -13.62 3.05
N SER A 95 8.00 -12.93 1.92
CA SER A 95 8.71 -13.42 0.73
C SER A 95 8.17 -14.74 0.15
N PHE A 96 6.84 -14.98 0.22
CA PHE A 96 6.23 -16.19 -0.36
C PHE A 96 4.98 -15.88 -1.21
N THR A 97 5.17 -15.10 -2.25
CA THR A 97 4.10 -14.67 -3.17
C THR A 97 3.30 -15.82 -3.78
N GLY A 98 3.89 -17.02 -3.88
CA GLY A 98 3.24 -18.22 -4.42
C GLY A 98 2.09 -18.76 -3.57
N TRP A 99 2.03 -18.45 -2.27
CA TRP A 99 0.97 -18.93 -1.38
C TRP A 99 -0.38 -18.25 -1.60
N LYS A 100 -0.41 -17.08 -2.23
CA LYS A 100 -1.64 -16.35 -2.59
C LYS A 100 -2.58 -16.10 -1.39
N VAL A 101 -2.02 -15.69 -0.26
CA VAL A 101 -2.78 -15.30 0.92
C VAL A 101 -2.73 -13.79 1.10
N GLY A 102 -3.89 -13.16 1.12
CA GLY A 102 -4.06 -11.74 1.35
C GLY A 102 -5.38 -11.48 2.08
N TRP A 103 -5.58 -10.25 2.48
CA TRP A 103 -6.75 -9.82 3.22
C TRP A 103 -7.21 -8.46 2.78
N ALA A 104 -8.47 -8.16 3.08
CA ALA A 104 -9.07 -6.84 2.95
C ALA A 104 -9.71 -6.46 4.29
N CYS A 105 -9.39 -5.28 4.79
CA CYS A 105 -9.90 -4.73 6.03
C CYS A 105 -10.67 -3.44 5.75
N GLY A 106 -11.80 -3.25 6.40
CA GLY A 106 -12.61 -2.04 6.21
C GLY A 106 -14.01 -2.19 6.75
N PRO A 107 -14.94 -1.28 6.42
CA PRO A 107 -16.34 -1.34 6.79
C PRO A 107 -17.00 -2.65 6.35
N ALA A 108 -17.94 -3.12 7.15
CA ALA A 108 -18.58 -4.44 6.95
C ALA A 108 -19.28 -4.58 5.60
N ASP A 109 -19.86 -3.51 5.07
CA ASP A 109 -20.51 -3.46 3.76
C ASP A 109 -19.51 -3.60 2.61
N LEU A 110 -18.38 -2.88 2.66
CA LEU A 110 -17.31 -2.99 1.67
C LEU A 110 -16.67 -4.39 1.68
N VAL A 111 -16.34 -4.91 2.88
CA VAL A 111 -15.82 -6.28 3.01
C VAL A 111 -16.82 -7.31 2.53
N THR A 112 -18.13 -7.12 2.77
CA THR A 112 -19.19 -8.00 2.28
C THR A 112 -19.28 -7.97 0.77
N ALA A 113 -19.18 -6.81 0.14
CA ALA A 113 -19.17 -6.67 -1.32
C ALA A 113 -17.98 -7.43 -1.94
N VAL A 114 -16.77 -7.27 -1.39
CA VAL A 114 -15.58 -8.00 -1.83
C VAL A 114 -15.74 -9.50 -1.66
N ARG A 115 -16.24 -9.96 -0.51
CA ARG A 115 -16.49 -11.38 -0.23
C ARG A 115 -17.49 -11.98 -1.21
N THR A 116 -18.56 -11.24 -1.53
CA THR A 116 -19.57 -11.68 -2.49
C THR A 116 -18.99 -11.83 -3.89
N ALA A 117 -18.25 -10.84 -4.38
CA ALA A 117 -17.57 -10.92 -5.67
C ALA A 117 -16.52 -12.06 -5.69
N LYS A 118 -15.74 -12.21 -4.63
CA LYS A 118 -14.71 -13.25 -4.51
C LYS A 118 -15.29 -14.66 -4.61
N GLN A 119 -16.50 -14.89 -4.12
CA GLN A 119 -17.17 -16.20 -4.19
C GLN A 119 -17.27 -16.71 -5.65
N PHE A 120 -17.42 -15.81 -6.61
CA PHE A 120 -17.53 -16.15 -8.04
C PHE A 120 -16.19 -16.05 -8.79
N LEU A 121 -15.15 -15.44 -8.19
CA LEU A 121 -13.86 -15.27 -8.83
C LEU A 121 -12.86 -16.37 -8.41
N THR A 122 -12.64 -16.54 -7.11
CA THR A 122 -11.64 -17.48 -6.59
C THR A 122 -12.19 -18.46 -5.56
N PHE A 123 -13.42 -18.27 -5.12
CA PHE A 123 -14.16 -19.04 -4.13
C PHE A 123 -13.44 -19.09 -2.77
N ALA A 124 -12.38 -19.88 -2.61
CA ALA A 124 -11.60 -20.00 -1.39
C ALA A 124 -10.11 -19.78 -1.65
N GLY A 125 -9.38 -19.27 -0.65
CA GLY A 125 -7.93 -19.21 -0.64
C GLY A 125 -7.32 -20.37 0.13
N GLY A 126 -5.99 -20.59 -0.01
CA GLY A 126 -5.24 -21.69 0.59
C GLY A 126 -5.41 -21.80 2.13
N GLY A 127 -6.39 -22.58 2.56
CA GLY A 127 -6.78 -22.72 3.97
C GLY A 127 -5.61 -23.02 4.91
N PRO A 128 -4.73 -24.02 4.63
CA PRO A 128 -3.59 -24.33 5.48
C PRO A 128 -2.62 -23.15 5.65
N PHE A 129 -2.42 -22.36 4.60
CA PHE A 129 -1.50 -21.23 4.60
C PHE A 129 -2.02 -20.05 5.43
N GLN A 130 -3.34 -19.91 5.58
CA GLN A 130 -3.91 -18.85 6.42
C GLN A 130 -3.50 -19.00 7.88
N HIS A 131 -3.41 -20.23 8.40
CA HIS A 131 -2.93 -20.48 9.77
C HIS A 131 -1.45 -20.10 9.93
N ALA A 132 -0.61 -20.43 8.95
CA ALA A 132 0.80 -20.03 8.96
C ALA A 132 0.96 -18.50 8.90
N VAL A 133 0.18 -17.82 8.05
CA VAL A 133 0.16 -16.35 7.97
C VAL A 133 -0.28 -15.72 9.30
N ALA A 134 -1.29 -16.30 9.97
CA ALA A 134 -1.72 -15.83 11.28
C ALA A 134 -0.63 -15.94 12.35
N VAL A 135 0.29 -16.92 12.23
CA VAL A 135 1.49 -16.99 13.08
C VAL A 135 2.47 -15.89 12.71
N GLY A 136 2.75 -15.70 11.43
CA GLY A 136 3.63 -14.64 10.93
C GLY A 136 3.20 -13.24 11.37
N LEU A 137 1.89 -12.94 11.29
CA LEU A 137 1.34 -11.63 11.71
C LEU A 137 1.41 -11.38 13.24
N ARG A 138 1.82 -12.37 14.04
CA ARG A 138 2.07 -12.22 15.49
C ARG A 138 3.55 -12.06 15.81
N LEU A 139 4.43 -12.05 14.80
CA LEU A 139 5.85 -11.76 15.03
C LEU A 139 5.99 -10.33 15.55
N GLY A 140 6.99 -10.14 16.41
CA GLY A 140 7.26 -8.83 16.98
C GLY A 140 7.84 -7.84 15.97
N ASP A 141 7.82 -6.56 16.32
CA ASP A 141 8.31 -5.47 15.50
C ASP A 141 9.78 -5.65 15.09
N ASP A 142 10.59 -6.31 15.92
CA ASP A 142 11.99 -6.62 15.61
C ASP A 142 12.16 -7.45 14.32
N PHE A 143 11.21 -8.35 14.04
CA PHE A 143 11.21 -9.13 12.79
C PHE A 143 11.06 -8.22 11.58
N PHE A 144 10.07 -7.35 11.62
CA PHE A 144 9.78 -6.43 10.51
C PHE A 144 10.90 -5.41 10.34
N ALA A 145 11.41 -4.86 11.44
CA ALA A 145 12.53 -3.92 11.41
C ALA A 145 13.79 -4.57 10.82
N GLY A 146 14.11 -5.81 11.21
CA GLY A 146 15.24 -6.56 10.67
C GLY A 146 15.09 -6.83 9.17
N TYR A 147 13.90 -7.21 8.72
CA TYR A 147 13.60 -7.42 7.31
C TYR A 147 13.73 -6.14 6.49
N THR A 148 13.18 -5.03 7.01
CA THR A 148 13.28 -3.72 6.36
C THR A 148 14.74 -3.28 6.23
N ALA A 149 15.54 -3.42 7.28
CA ALA A 149 16.97 -3.07 7.25
C ALA A 149 17.76 -3.89 6.21
N GLU A 150 17.45 -5.19 6.07
CA GLU A 150 18.07 -6.04 5.06
C GLU A 150 17.70 -5.57 3.65
N MET A 151 16.42 -5.29 3.38
CA MET A 151 15.96 -4.82 2.07
C MET A 151 16.56 -3.45 1.73
N GLN A 152 16.64 -2.55 2.69
CA GLN A 152 17.29 -1.26 2.53
C GLN A 152 18.78 -1.40 2.15
N ALA A 153 19.50 -2.26 2.83
CA ALA A 153 20.92 -2.52 2.50
C ALA A 153 21.08 -3.10 1.07
N GLN A 154 20.13 -3.93 0.62
CA GLN A 154 20.13 -4.45 -0.75
C GLN A 154 19.83 -3.35 -1.77
N ARG A 155 18.85 -2.48 -1.51
CA ARG A 155 18.56 -1.30 -2.34
C ARG A 155 19.79 -0.41 -2.48
N ASP A 156 20.44 -0.06 -1.36
CA ASP A 156 21.58 0.84 -1.34
C ASP A 156 22.76 0.28 -2.15
N ARG A 157 23.04 -1.02 -1.97
CA ARG A 157 24.08 -1.71 -2.75
C ARG A 157 23.77 -1.74 -4.25
N LEU A 158 22.51 -2.01 -4.62
CA LEU A 158 22.10 -2.02 -6.03
C LEU A 158 22.20 -0.62 -6.63
N SER A 159 21.67 0.39 -5.94
CA SER A 159 21.70 1.78 -6.41
C SER A 159 23.12 2.29 -6.60
N ALA A 160 24.02 2.01 -5.67
CA ALA A 160 25.43 2.35 -5.80
C ALA A 160 26.08 1.67 -7.02
N GLY A 161 25.85 0.37 -7.19
CA GLY A 161 26.43 -0.36 -8.34
C GLY A 161 25.89 0.11 -9.70
N LEU A 162 24.63 0.50 -9.77
CA LEU A 162 24.03 1.07 -10.98
C LEU A 162 24.60 2.46 -11.28
N ALA A 163 24.76 3.31 -10.26
CA ALA A 163 25.39 4.63 -10.40
C ALA A 163 26.85 4.52 -10.83
N ASP A 164 27.61 3.60 -10.27
CA ASP A 164 28.99 3.31 -10.68
C ASP A 164 29.08 2.82 -12.14
N ALA A 165 28.03 2.15 -12.62
CA ALA A 165 27.89 1.74 -14.02
C ALA A 165 27.46 2.90 -14.97
N GLY A 166 27.26 4.10 -14.44
CA GLY A 166 26.89 5.29 -15.21
C GLY A 166 25.41 5.45 -15.49
N LEU A 167 24.54 4.74 -14.74
CA LEU A 167 23.10 4.89 -14.84
C LEU A 167 22.61 5.98 -13.89
N ASP A 168 21.61 6.74 -14.33
CA ASP A 168 20.88 7.68 -13.49
C ASP A 168 19.83 6.92 -12.67
N VAL A 169 20.04 6.88 -11.36
CA VAL A 169 19.22 6.08 -10.44
C VAL A 169 18.36 7.02 -9.61
N LEU A 170 17.04 6.94 -9.81
CA LEU A 170 16.10 7.68 -8.98
C LEU A 170 16.03 7.10 -7.57
N HIS A 171 15.94 7.99 -6.59
CA HIS A 171 15.81 7.59 -5.19
C HIS A 171 14.46 6.94 -4.92
N THR A 172 14.46 5.81 -4.22
CA THR A 172 13.26 5.12 -3.76
C THR A 172 13.18 5.15 -2.23
N GLN A 173 11.99 5.45 -1.72
CA GLN A 173 11.74 5.57 -0.28
C GLN A 173 11.27 4.25 0.35
N GLY A 174 10.79 3.32 -0.49
CA GLY A 174 10.32 2.00 -0.07
C GLY A 174 10.47 0.95 -1.14
#